data_e10569c8286944b458954536d5c62430
#
_entry.id   e10569c8286944b458954536d5c62430
#
_cell.length_a   1.000
_cell.length_b   1.000
_cell.length_c   1.000
_cell.angle_alpha   90.00
_cell.angle_beta   90.00
_cell.angle_gamma   90.00
#
_symmetry.space_group_name_H-M   'P 1'
#
loop_
_entity.id
_entity.type
_entity.pdbx_description
1 polymer ?
#
loop_
_entity_poly.entity_id
_entity_poly.type
_entity_poly.pdbx_seq_one_letter_code
_entity_poly.pdbx_strand_id
1 'polypeptide(L)'
;MLNIDQVLYVDSQIEHFSNHIIKQDTHYGQEIISESLMAKSTVGQQNRDRTKNDINTLTPLLSTNMQRSVNLSKEKGASSWLTTLPLKTHGFTLHKQAFRDALSLRYGWTPNKLPSKCACGSSFTVEHVLSCAKGGFPSIRHNEIRDLTADLLSEVCNNVCTEPELLPVTGENLAGASANIQPGARLDIAANGVWGGSFERTYFDVRVFNPHAASNRHTDPQTVYRKHEQIKKRAYEQRILDIEQASFSPLVLSATGGLAREATTFYKRLASMLVSKWDQSYSSTLCWLRCRLTFSLLRSLIQAIRGSRSSSGHPFRSGAIDLVISETHLHQ
;
A
#
# COMPACT_ATOMS: atom_id res chain seq x y z
N MET A 1 -16.33 -16.29 -10.72
CA MET A 1 -15.01 -16.19 -10.02
C MET A 1 -15.29 -16.40 -8.55
N LEU A 2 -14.82 -17.49 -8.00
CA LEU A 2 -14.93 -17.77 -6.56
C LEU A 2 -14.07 -16.77 -5.79
N ASN A 3 -14.61 -16.27 -4.74
CA ASN A 3 -14.04 -15.33 -3.80
C ASN A 3 -12.86 -15.93 -3.01
N ILE A 4 -11.89 -15.11 -2.54
CA ILE A 4 -10.74 -15.56 -1.76
C ILE A 4 -11.18 -16.31 -0.49
N ASP A 5 -12.23 -15.84 0.22
CA ASP A 5 -12.75 -16.56 1.38
C ASP A 5 -13.51 -17.82 0.96
N GLN A 6 -14.17 -17.83 -0.20
CA GLN A 6 -14.72 -19.06 -0.78
C GLN A 6 -13.62 -20.01 -1.22
N VAL A 7 -12.50 -19.50 -1.74
CA VAL A 7 -11.31 -20.30 -2.05
C VAL A 7 -10.62 -20.76 -0.77
N LEU A 8 -10.46 -19.92 0.24
CA LEU A 8 -9.92 -20.28 1.56
C LEU A 8 -10.86 -21.21 2.32
N TYR A 9 -12.19 -20.98 2.22
CA TYR A 9 -13.19 -21.89 2.80
C TYR A 9 -13.20 -23.24 2.08
N VAL A 10 -13.14 -23.24 0.75
CA VAL A 10 -13.01 -24.48 -0.05
C VAL A 10 -11.69 -25.17 0.24
N ASP A 11 -10.59 -24.43 0.35
CA ASP A 11 -9.28 -25.00 0.71
C ASP A 11 -9.26 -25.54 2.16
N SER A 12 -9.89 -24.86 3.11
CA SER A 12 -10.05 -25.36 4.49
C SER A 12 -10.97 -26.58 4.56
N GLN A 13 -12.04 -26.62 3.76
CA GLN A 13 -12.92 -27.79 3.66
C GLN A 13 -12.21 -28.95 2.94
N ILE A 14 -11.43 -28.69 1.92
CA ILE A 14 -10.61 -29.70 1.23
C ILE A 14 -9.53 -30.22 2.18
N GLU A 15 -8.90 -29.36 2.96
CA GLU A 15 -7.89 -29.75 3.96
C GLU A 15 -8.53 -30.57 5.10
N HIS A 16 -9.70 -30.17 5.57
CA HIS A 16 -10.47 -30.92 6.56
C HIS A 16 -10.96 -32.26 5.99
N PHE A 17 -11.46 -32.27 4.77
CA PHE A 17 -11.92 -33.49 4.08
C PHE A 17 -10.73 -34.41 3.76
N SER A 18 -9.59 -33.85 3.35
CA SER A 18 -8.35 -34.58 3.13
C SER A 18 -7.83 -35.22 4.42
N ASN A 19 -7.83 -34.47 5.52
CA ASN A 19 -7.41 -34.99 6.84
C ASN A 19 -8.39 -36.05 7.39
N HIS A 20 -9.67 -35.98 7.04
CA HIS A 20 -10.65 -36.98 7.42
C HIS A 20 -10.49 -38.28 6.60
N ILE A 21 -10.21 -38.18 5.31
CA ILE A 21 -9.92 -39.31 4.42
C ILE A 21 -8.59 -39.98 4.80
N ILE A 22 -7.58 -39.21 5.12
CA ILE A 22 -6.24 -39.73 5.54
C ILE A 22 -6.33 -40.51 6.84
N LYS A 23 -7.29 -40.16 7.75
CA LYS A 23 -7.52 -40.90 8.99
C LYS A 23 -8.30 -42.19 8.79
N GLN A 24 -8.94 -42.41 7.66
CA GLN A 24 -9.80 -43.57 7.39
C GLN A 24 -9.17 -44.67 6.53
N ASP A 25 -7.83 -44.63 6.39
CA ASP A 25 -7.09 -45.71 5.72
C ASP A 25 -7.39 -45.86 4.22
N THR A 26 -6.46 -45.54 3.37
CA THR A 26 -6.05 -46.36 2.23
C THR A 26 -5.12 -45.61 1.29
N HIS A 27 -4.17 -46.32 0.76
CA HIS A 27 -3.30 -45.98 -0.39
C HIS A 27 -4.07 -45.28 -1.54
N TYR A 28 -5.31 -45.61 -1.75
CA TYR A 28 -6.24 -45.07 -2.76
C TYR A 28 -6.62 -43.59 -2.49
N GLY A 29 -6.83 -43.22 -1.24
CA GLY A 29 -7.14 -41.82 -0.86
C GLY A 29 -5.95 -40.88 -1.08
N GLN A 30 -4.73 -41.34 -0.82
CA GLN A 30 -3.50 -40.56 -1.05
C GLN A 30 -3.25 -40.35 -2.56
N GLU A 31 -3.57 -41.32 -3.37
CA GLU A 31 -3.43 -41.23 -4.84
C GLU A 31 -4.39 -40.20 -5.44
N ILE A 32 -5.68 -40.21 -5.05
CA ILE A 32 -6.68 -39.21 -5.48
C ILE A 32 -6.29 -37.80 -5.06
N ILE A 33 -5.78 -37.62 -3.81
CA ILE A 33 -5.32 -36.31 -3.32
C ILE A 33 -4.11 -35.84 -4.11
N SER A 34 -3.14 -36.71 -4.37
CA SER A 34 -1.94 -36.36 -5.15
C SER A 34 -2.28 -36.00 -6.59
N GLU A 35 -3.18 -36.72 -7.26
CA GLU A 35 -3.66 -36.41 -8.60
C GLU A 35 -4.43 -35.07 -8.63
N SER A 36 -5.30 -34.82 -7.65
CA SER A 36 -6.04 -33.56 -7.58
C SER A 36 -5.13 -32.35 -7.32
N LEU A 37 -4.09 -32.48 -6.51
CA LEU A 37 -3.09 -31.46 -6.27
C LEU A 37 -2.22 -31.22 -7.51
N MET A 38 -1.83 -32.30 -8.22
CA MET A 38 -1.10 -32.19 -9.50
C MET A 38 -1.97 -31.51 -10.56
N ALA A 39 -3.25 -31.88 -10.69
CA ALA A 39 -4.16 -31.24 -11.62
C ALA A 39 -4.35 -29.74 -11.33
N LYS A 40 -4.53 -29.36 -10.05
CA LYS A 40 -4.59 -27.95 -9.63
C LYS A 40 -3.28 -27.20 -9.95
N SER A 41 -2.13 -27.82 -9.71
CA SER A 41 -0.82 -27.25 -10.04
C SER A 41 -0.66 -27.05 -11.55
N THR A 42 -1.08 -28.02 -12.36
CA THR A 42 -1.01 -27.96 -13.83
C THR A 42 -1.92 -26.87 -14.41
N VAL A 43 -3.19 -26.79 -13.95
CA VAL A 43 -4.12 -25.74 -14.37
C VAL A 43 -3.61 -24.36 -13.92
N GLY A 44 -3.08 -24.26 -12.71
CA GLY A 44 -2.47 -23.03 -12.23
C GLY A 44 -1.27 -22.60 -13.07
N GLN A 45 -0.43 -23.53 -13.50
CA GLN A 45 0.70 -23.25 -14.38
C GLN A 45 0.23 -22.82 -15.78
N GLN A 46 -0.69 -23.54 -16.39
CA GLN A 46 -1.28 -23.20 -17.69
C GLN A 46 -1.91 -21.81 -17.70
N ASN A 47 -2.64 -21.45 -16.63
CA ASN A 47 -3.22 -20.12 -16.51
C ASN A 47 -2.14 -19.03 -16.37
N ARG A 48 -1.05 -19.29 -15.65
CA ARG A 48 0.10 -18.36 -15.56
C ARG A 48 0.75 -18.16 -16.93
N ASP A 49 0.98 -19.24 -17.66
CA ASP A 49 1.63 -19.20 -18.97
C ASP A 49 0.75 -18.50 -20.00
N ARG A 50 -0.57 -18.80 -20.00
CA ARG A 50 -1.55 -18.08 -20.84
C ARG A 50 -1.54 -16.57 -20.51
N THR A 51 -1.66 -16.20 -19.24
CA THR A 51 -1.62 -14.80 -18.81
C THR A 51 -0.33 -14.11 -19.22
N LYS A 52 0.82 -14.79 -19.12
CA LYS A 52 2.11 -14.27 -19.56
C LYS A 52 2.14 -14.03 -21.06
N ASN A 53 1.62 -14.98 -21.84
CA ASN A 53 1.55 -14.87 -23.29
C ASN A 53 0.61 -13.73 -23.72
N ASP A 54 -0.58 -13.64 -23.13
CA ASP A 54 -1.54 -12.56 -23.38
C ASP A 54 -0.92 -11.19 -23.09
N ILE A 55 -0.23 -11.05 -21.96
CA ILE A 55 0.48 -9.83 -21.59
C ILE A 55 1.57 -9.49 -22.61
N ASN A 56 2.39 -10.45 -23.00
CA ASN A 56 3.47 -10.23 -23.96
C ASN A 56 2.93 -9.82 -25.35
N THR A 57 1.79 -10.37 -25.75
CA THR A 57 1.13 -10.05 -27.02
C THR A 57 0.46 -8.67 -26.98
N LEU A 58 -0.22 -8.34 -25.90
CA LEU A 58 -1.00 -7.10 -25.77
C LEU A 58 -0.15 -5.89 -25.41
N THR A 59 0.90 -6.07 -24.59
CA THR A 59 1.71 -4.96 -24.09
C THR A 59 2.29 -4.07 -25.20
N PRO A 60 2.85 -4.60 -26.30
CA PRO A 60 3.38 -3.78 -27.39
C PRO A 60 2.33 -2.92 -28.11
N LEU A 61 1.05 -3.30 -28.03
CA LEU A 61 -0.06 -2.58 -28.66
C LEU A 61 -0.55 -1.39 -27.84
N LEU A 62 -0.12 -1.31 -26.59
CA LEU A 62 -0.52 -0.24 -25.66
C LEU A 62 0.39 0.99 -25.81
N SER A 63 -0.17 2.18 -25.56
CA SER A 63 0.65 3.39 -25.41
C SER A 63 1.66 3.25 -24.24
N THR A 64 2.75 4.00 -24.28
CA THR A 64 3.80 3.96 -23.25
C THR A 64 3.25 4.19 -21.83
N ASN A 65 2.27 5.10 -21.70
CA ASN A 65 1.63 5.36 -20.40
C ASN A 65 0.81 4.18 -19.91
N MET A 66 0.05 3.53 -20.81
CA MET A 66 -0.72 2.32 -20.49
C MET A 66 0.19 1.14 -20.14
N GLN A 67 1.28 0.94 -20.91
CA GLN A 67 2.29 -0.08 -20.61
C GLN A 67 2.85 0.11 -19.19
N ARG A 68 3.18 1.35 -18.82
CA ARG A 68 3.67 1.68 -17.49
C ARG A 68 2.62 1.37 -16.41
N SER A 69 1.39 1.80 -16.61
CA SER A 69 0.29 1.53 -15.65
C SER A 69 0.05 0.04 -15.45
N VAL A 70 0.04 -0.74 -16.53
CA VAL A 70 -0.06 -2.20 -16.47
C VAL A 70 1.12 -2.81 -15.72
N ASN A 71 2.33 -2.35 -15.96
CA ASN A 71 3.51 -2.87 -15.26
C ASN A 71 3.48 -2.54 -13.76
N LEU A 72 3.10 -1.32 -13.38
CA LEU A 72 2.91 -0.93 -11.98
C LEU A 72 1.80 -1.77 -11.30
N SER A 73 0.74 -2.11 -12.03
CA SER A 73 -0.35 -2.92 -11.49
C SER A 73 0.02 -4.39 -11.22
N LYS A 74 1.13 -4.87 -11.79
CA LYS A 74 1.69 -6.21 -11.53
C LYS A 74 2.52 -6.26 -10.25
N GLU A 75 2.89 -5.11 -9.67
CA GLU A 75 3.64 -5.09 -8.41
C GLU A 75 2.84 -5.79 -7.31
N LYS A 76 3.56 -6.53 -6.47
CA LYS A 76 2.94 -7.38 -5.45
C LYS A 76 2.14 -6.56 -4.45
N GLY A 77 0.84 -6.77 -4.41
CA GLY A 77 -0.09 -6.04 -3.54
C GLY A 77 -0.81 -4.88 -4.22
N ALA A 78 -0.27 -4.29 -5.29
CA ALA A 78 -0.85 -3.12 -5.97
C ALA A 78 -2.28 -3.34 -6.47
N SER A 79 -2.64 -4.58 -6.75
CA SER A 79 -3.97 -4.97 -7.26
C SER A 79 -4.85 -5.68 -6.24
N SER A 80 -4.44 -5.74 -4.97
CA SER A 80 -5.20 -6.44 -3.92
C SER A 80 -6.64 -5.94 -3.79
N TRP A 81 -6.88 -4.65 -4.00
CA TRP A 81 -8.23 -4.06 -3.97
C TRP A 81 -9.19 -4.65 -5.00
N LEU A 82 -8.68 -5.18 -6.13
CA LEU A 82 -9.51 -5.75 -7.21
C LEU A 82 -9.94 -7.19 -6.92
N THR A 83 -9.16 -7.92 -6.15
CA THR A 83 -9.40 -9.33 -5.82
C THR A 83 -9.94 -9.54 -4.41
N THR A 84 -10.04 -8.47 -3.62
CA THR A 84 -10.55 -8.51 -2.25
C THR A 84 -12.07 -8.45 -2.24
N LEU A 85 -12.68 -9.18 -1.29
CA LEU A 85 -14.11 -9.03 -0.99
C LEU A 85 -14.45 -7.61 -0.57
N PRO A 86 -15.55 -7.05 -1.06
CA PRO A 86 -16.02 -5.73 -0.67
C PRO A 86 -16.67 -5.75 0.73
N LEU A 87 -15.88 -6.04 1.76
CA LEU A 87 -16.34 -6.09 3.15
C LEU A 87 -16.39 -4.69 3.77
N LYS A 88 -17.58 -4.21 4.11
CA LYS A 88 -17.79 -2.90 4.75
C LYS A 88 -17.07 -2.80 6.09
N THR A 89 -17.15 -3.86 6.92
CA THR A 89 -16.52 -3.94 8.24
C THR A 89 -15.00 -3.71 8.22
N HIS A 90 -14.34 -4.10 7.12
CA HIS A 90 -12.90 -3.88 6.93
C HIS A 90 -12.60 -2.62 6.11
N GLY A 91 -13.62 -1.89 5.68
CA GLY A 91 -13.46 -0.74 4.82
C GLY A 91 -12.96 -1.08 3.41
N PHE A 92 -13.21 -2.30 2.91
CA PHE A 92 -12.78 -2.76 1.57
C PHE A 92 -13.85 -2.54 0.51
N THR A 93 -14.62 -1.47 0.63
CA THR A 93 -15.65 -1.10 -0.34
C THR A 93 -15.27 0.15 -1.10
N LEU A 94 -15.66 0.21 -2.37
CA LEU A 94 -15.58 1.38 -3.21
C LEU A 94 -16.96 1.64 -3.79
N HIS A 95 -17.42 2.89 -3.75
CA HIS A 95 -18.64 3.24 -4.47
C HIS A 95 -18.43 3.19 -5.99
N LYS A 96 -19.50 3.13 -6.75
CA LYS A 96 -19.48 2.90 -8.21
C LYS A 96 -18.52 3.81 -8.99
N GLN A 97 -18.49 5.12 -8.67
CA GLN A 97 -17.59 6.06 -9.34
C GLN A 97 -16.13 5.82 -8.94
N ALA A 98 -15.86 5.60 -7.66
CA ALA A 98 -14.52 5.30 -7.16
C ALA A 98 -13.93 4.00 -7.79
N PHE A 99 -14.76 2.98 -7.96
CA PHE A 99 -14.34 1.74 -8.63
C PHE A 99 -14.00 1.98 -10.12
N ARG A 100 -14.80 2.79 -10.84
CA ARG A 100 -14.51 3.17 -12.23
C ARG A 100 -13.22 3.97 -12.35
N ASP A 101 -13.00 4.93 -11.45
CA ASP A 101 -11.78 5.73 -11.41
C ASP A 101 -10.56 4.85 -11.09
N ALA A 102 -10.69 3.92 -10.15
CA ALA A 102 -9.66 2.94 -9.81
C ALA A 102 -9.25 2.09 -11.02
N LEU A 103 -10.22 1.59 -11.79
CA LEU A 103 -9.95 0.86 -13.03
C LEU A 103 -9.27 1.75 -14.08
N SER A 104 -9.72 3.00 -14.23
CA SER A 104 -9.10 3.94 -15.17
C SER A 104 -7.63 4.18 -14.80
N LEU A 105 -7.32 4.43 -13.53
CA LEU A 105 -5.95 4.60 -13.04
C LEU A 105 -5.09 3.36 -13.28
N ARG A 106 -5.65 2.17 -13.00
CA ARG A 106 -4.95 0.89 -13.17
C ARG A 106 -4.51 0.65 -14.61
N TYR A 107 -5.34 1.01 -15.57
CA TYR A 107 -5.08 0.78 -17.00
C TYR A 107 -4.50 1.99 -17.73
N GLY A 108 -4.24 3.09 -17.02
CA GLY A 108 -3.72 4.33 -17.62
C GLY A 108 -4.76 5.04 -18.50
N TRP A 109 -6.05 4.82 -18.23
CA TRP A 109 -7.15 5.54 -18.89
C TRP A 109 -7.40 6.86 -18.16
N THR A 110 -7.90 7.83 -18.88
CA THR A 110 -8.34 9.09 -18.28
C THR A 110 -9.72 8.91 -17.64
N PRO A 111 -9.88 9.17 -16.32
CA PRO A 111 -11.17 9.15 -15.68
C PRO A 111 -12.12 10.18 -16.32
N ASN A 112 -13.41 9.82 -16.42
CA ASN A 112 -14.42 10.69 -17.06
C ASN A 112 -14.72 11.93 -16.21
N LYS A 113 -15.18 13.01 -16.86
CA LYS A 113 -15.65 14.24 -16.21
C LYS A 113 -14.60 14.88 -15.28
N LEU A 114 -13.35 14.94 -15.71
CA LEU A 114 -12.32 15.72 -15.03
C LEU A 114 -12.40 17.19 -15.46
N PRO A 115 -12.03 18.14 -14.59
CA PRO A 115 -11.87 19.54 -14.95
C PRO A 115 -10.79 19.70 -16.02
N SER A 116 -10.86 20.77 -16.82
CA SER A 116 -9.79 21.07 -17.78
C SER A 116 -8.56 21.69 -17.13
N LYS A 117 -8.75 22.45 -16.03
CA LYS A 117 -7.69 23.14 -15.29
C LYS A 117 -7.70 22.80 -13.80
N CYS A 118 -6.52 22.71 -13.23
CA CYS A 118 -6.30 22.61 -11.79
C CYS A 118 -6.37 24.01 -11.15
N ALA A 119 -6.66 24.10 -9.86
CA ALA A 119 -6.62 25.33 -9.09
C ALA A 119 -5.25 26.04 -9.07
N CYS A 120 -4.17 25.37 -9.45
CA CYS A 120 -2.84 25.96 -9.64
C CYS A 120 -2.65 26.60 -11.02
N GLY A 121 -3.66 26.54 -11.94
CA GLY A 121 -3.60 27.04 -13.30
C GLY A 121 -3.12 26.04 -14.36
N SER A 122 -2.45 24.95 -13.96
CA SER A 122 -1.97 23.92 -14.89
C SER A 122 -3.12 23.08 -15.46
N SER A 123 -2.88 22.38 -16.59
CA SER A 123 -3.81 21.39 -17.12
C SER A 123 -4.08 20.30 -16.08
N PHE A 124 -5.35 19.91 -15.98
CA PHE A 124 -5.78 18.86 -15.04
C PHE A 124 -5.52 17.47 -15.64
N THR A 125 -4.34 16.93 -15.44
CA THR A 125 -4.00 15.55 -15.81
C THR A 125 -3.82 14.70 -14.56
N VAL A 126 -3.96 13.40 -14.68
CA VAL A 126 -3.76 12.46 -13.55
C VAL A 126 -2.35 12.63 -12.98
N GLU A 127 -1.34 12.72 -13.83
CA GLU A 127 0.07 12.87 -13.44
C GLU A 127 0.28 14.16 -12.64
N HIS A 128 -0.32 15.26 -13.09
CA HIS A 128 -0.22 16.54 -12.41
C HIS A 128 -0.91 16.51 -11.05
N VAL A 129 -2.18 16.08 -10.98
CA VAL A 129 -2.98 16.21 -9.75
C VAL A 129 -2.51 15.29 -8.63
N LEU A 130 -1.87 14.19 -8.96
CA LEU A 130 -1.25 13.30 -7.97
C LEU A 130 0.02 13.89 -7.33
N SER A 131 0.60 14.92 -7.91
CA SER A 131 1.81 15.59 -7.43
C SER A 131 1.57 17.05 -7.03
N CYS A 132 0.41 17.62 -7.37
CA CYS A 132 0.10 19.03 -7.14
C CYS A 132 -0.09 19.31 -5.64
N ALA A 133 0.65 20.31 -5.13
CA ALA A 133 0.56 20.73 -3.72
C ALA A 133 -0.78 21.43 -3.39
N LYS A 134 -1.48 22.01 -4.40
CA LYS A 134 -2.79 22.63 -4.16
C LYS A 134 -3.82 21.62 -3.68
N GLY A 135 -4.46 21.91 -2.54
CA GLY A 135 -5.39 21.02 -1.85
C GLY A 135 -4.73 20.04 -0.87
N GLY A 136 -3.40 20.03 -0.72
CA GLY A 136 -2.68 19.24 0.27
C GLY A 136 -2.70 17.72 0.05
N PHE A 137 -3.20 17.21 -1.10
CA PHE A 137 -3.39 15.78 -1.33
C PHE A 137 -2.13 14.91 -1.22
N PRO A 138 -0.92 15.36 -1.62
CA PRO A 138 0.29 14.59 -1.35
C PRO A 138 0.55 14.41 0.14
N SER A 139 0.31 15.43 0.97
CA SER A 139 0.47 15.35 2.44
C SER A 139 -0.62 14.50 3.07
N ILE A 140 -1.87 14.62 2.63
CA ILE A 140 -2.97 13.77 3.09
C ILE A 140 -2.62 12.30 2.84
N ARG A 141 -2.21 11.96 1.63
CA ARG A 141 -1.81 10.58 1.27
C ARG A 141 -0.64 10.07 2.10
N HIS A 142 0.33 10.94 2.39
CA HIS A 142 1.45 10.62 3.26
C HIS A 142 0.97 10.32 4.68
N ASN A 143 0.17 11.21 5.26
CA ASN A 143 -0.35 11.07 6.62
C ASN A 143 -1.24 9.82 6.77
N GLU A 144 -2.09 9.51 5.80
CA GLU A 144 -2.90 8.30 5.80
C GLU A 144 -2.07 7.01 5.93
N ILE A 145 -0.93 6.92 5.24
CA ILE A 145 -0.04 5.75 5.35
C ILE A 145 0.75 5.77 6.64
N ARG A 146 1.20 6.95 7.11
CA ARG A 146 1.86 7.12 8.40
C ARG A 146 0.94 6.64 9.53
N ASP A 147 -0.26 7.20 9.59
CA ASP A 147 -1.22 6.95 10.67
C ASP A 147 -1.68 5.48 10.67
N LEU A 148 -2.03 4.93 9.51
CA LEU A 148 -2.34 3.51 9.37
C LEU A 148 -1.18 2.61 9.86
N THR A 149 0.05 2.98 9.56
CA THR A 149 1.23 2.20 9.99
C THR A 149 1.45 2.31 11.49
N ALA A 150 1.28 3.51 12.06
CA ALA A 150 1.39 3.74 13.50
C ALA A 150 0.31 2.99 14.29
N ASP A 151 -0.95 2.99 13.81
CA ASP A 151 -2.05 2.24 14.41
C ASP A 151 -1.74 0.74 14.46
N LEU A 152 -1.26 0.17 13.37
CA LEU A 152 -0.89 -1.24 13.29
C LEU A 152 0.31 -1.59 14.18
N LEU A 153 1.29 -0.71 14.27
CA LEU A 153 2.42 -0.86 15.20
C LEU A 153 1.95 -0.82 16.65
N SER A 154 1.01 0.06 16.98
CA SER A 154 0.46 0.19 18.35
C SER A 154 -0.22 -1.07 18.85
N GLU A 155 -0.61 -1.98 17.95
CA GLU A 155 -1.15 -3.27 18.36
C GLU A 155 -0.09 -4.25 18.88
N VAL A 156 1.17 -4.13 18.44
CA VAL A 156 2.20 -5.15 18.67
C VAL A 156 3.54 -4.60 19.17
N CYS A 157 3.68 -3.28 19.22
CA CYS A 157 4.89 -2.59 19.66
C CYS A 157 4.61 -1.66 20.84
N ASN A 158 5.66 -1.27 21.54
CA ASN A 158 5.58 -0.34 22.65
C ASN A 158 6.02 1.07 22.23
N ASN A 159 5.57 2.09 22.97
CA ASN A 159 5.97 3.48 22.81
C ASN A 159 5.89 3.98 21.36
N VAL A 160 4.81 3.60 20.68
CA VAL A 160 4.53 4.07 19.32
C VAL A 160 4.11 5.52 19.36
N CYS A 161 4.77 6.36 18.59
CA CYS A 161 4.42 7.77 18.44
C CYS A 161 4.59 8.24 17.01
N THR A 162 3.74 9.16 16.60
CA THR A 162 3.81 9.86 15.32
C THR A 162 4.54 11.17 15.49
N GLU A 163 5.27 11.59 14.46
CA GLU A 163 6.05 12.82 14.42
C GLU A 163 7.00 13.00 15.63
N PRO A 164 7.77 11.94 16.01
CA PRO A 164 8.72 12.05 17.11
C PRO A 164 9.73 13.15 16.85
N GLU A 165 9.93 14.02 17.85
CA GLU A 165 11.04 14.97 17.82
C GLU A 165 12.36 14.23 17.97
N LEU A 166 13.34 14.64 17.19
CA LEU A 166 14.71 14.14 17.32
C LEU A 166 15.51 15.06 18.24
N LEU A 167 16.50 14.52 18.92
CA LEU A 167 17.39 15.28 19.78
C LEU A 167 18.03 16.42 18.98
N PRO A 168 18.06 17.66 19.50
CA PRO A 168 18.58 18.79 18.75
C PRO A 168 20.09 18.67 18.54
N VAL A 169 20.54 18.93 17.30
CA VAL A 169 21.97 18.98 16.95
C VAL A 169 22.33 20.40 16.51
N THR A 170 23.32 20.98 17.15
CA THR A 170 23.78 22.35 16.84
C THR A 170 24.36 22.41 15.42
N GLY A 171 23.82 23.33 14.61
CA GLY A 171 24.28 23.54 13.23
C GLY A 171 23.73 22.55 12.20
N GLU A 172 22.77 21.71 12.57
CA GLU A 172 22.12 20.80 11.63
C GLU A 172 21.25 21.56 10.61
N ASN A 173 21.58 21.43 9.33
CA ASN A 173 20.75 21.90 8.23
C ASN A 173 19.97 20.72 7.67
N LEU A 174 18.68 20.65 7.99
CA LEU A 174 17.78 19.65 7.41
C LEU A 174 17.45 20.06 5.96
N ALA A 175 18.20 19.52 5.03
CA ALA A 175 17.95 19.71 3.60
C ALA A 175 16.72 18.88 3.19
N GLY A 176 15.62 19.57 2.91
CA GLY A 176 14.44 18.96 2.30
C GLY A 176 13.13 19.50 2.84
N ALA A 177 12.15 19.66 1.97
CA ALA A 177 10.79 19.97 2.37
C ALA A 177 10.19 18.76 3.10
N SER A 178 10.12 18.83 4.41
CA SER A 178 9.30 17.93 5.22
C SER A 178 7.82 18.23 4.97
N ALA A 179 6.97 17.20 4.99
CA ALA A 179 5.51 17.38 5.06
C ALA A 179 5.08 18.00 6.40
N ASN A 180 5.98 18.05 7.36
CA ASN A 180 5.80 18.57 8.69
C ASN A 180 6.09 20.09 8.71
N ILE A 181 5.15 20.86 9.23
CA ILE A 181 5.21 22.33 9.34
C ILE A 181 5.88 22.78 10.67
N GLN A 182 6.11 21.85 11.58
CA GLN A 182 6.62 22.16 12.92
C GLN A 182 8.13 22.43 12.93
N PRO A 183 8.62 23.37 13.73
CA PRO A 183 10.05 23.58 13.88
C PRO A 183 10.72 22.38 14.54
N GLY A 184 11.90 22.04 14.07
CA GLY A 184 12.70 20.92 14.59
C GLY A 184 12.75 19.71 13.66
N ALA A 185 13.77 18.90 13.86
CA ALA A 185 13.95 17.64 13.14
C ALA A 185 12.93 16.61 13.66
N ARG A 186 12.13 16.07 12.77
CA ARG A 186 11.13 15.04 13.08
C ARG A 186 11.16 13.93 12.05
N LEU A 187 10.82 12.73 12.50
CA LEU A 187 10.51 11.61 11.62
C LEU A 187 9.01 11.29 11.72
N ASP A 188 8.54 10.39 10.87
CA ASP A 188 7.10 10.15 10.76
C ASP A 188 6.56 9.26 11.88
N ILE A 189 7.28 8.20 12.25
CA ILE A 189 6.88 7.24 13.28
C ILE A 189 8.11 6.80 14.07
N ALA A 190 7.93 6.53 15.37
CA ALA A 190 8.87 5.74 16.15
C ALA A 190 8.12 4.66 16.95
N ALA A 191 8.75 3.51 17.13
CA ALA A 191 8.21 2.38 17.88
C ALA A 191 9.34 1.55 18.49
N ASN A 192 9.05 0.88 19.61
CA ASN A 192 10.00 -0.04 20.24
C ASN A 192 9.60 -1.50 19.96
N GLY A 193 10.61 -2.36 19.72
CA GLY A 193 10.39 -3.79 19.61
C GLY A 193 10.12 -4.32 18.19
N VAL A 194 10.44 -3.56 17.16
CA VAL A 194 10.17 -3.99 15.76
C VAL A 194 11.25 -4.97 15.26
N TRP A 195 12.53 -4.61 15.36
CA TRP A 195 13.63 -5.37 14.79
C TRP A 195 14.43 -6.20 15.80
N GLY A 196 14.45 -5.78 17.04
CA GLY A 196 15.23 -6.39 18.09
C GLY A 196 14.45 -6.63 19.36
N GLY A 197 15.09 -6.40 20.51
CA GLY A 197 14.45 -6.51 21.82
C GLY A 197 13.31 -5.52 22.01
N SER A 198 12.43 -5.79 22.98
CA SER A 198 11.22 -4.98 23.25
C SER A 198 11.49 -3.50 23.58
N PHE A 199 12.73 -3.17 23.90
CA PHE A 199 13.16 -1.80 24.20
C PHE A 199 13.89 -1.12 23.05
N GLU A 200 14.31 -1.86 22.02
CA GLU A 200 15.00 -1.29 20.88
C GLU A 200 14.09 -0.38 20.06
N ARG A 201 14.50 0.88 19.97
CA ARG A 201 13.75 1.91 19.26
C ARG A 201 14.08 1.89 17.77
N THR A 202 13.04 2.01 16.97
CA THR A 202 13.16 2.16 15.52
C THR A 202 12.40 3.40 15.09
N TYR A 203 13.04 4.21 14.24
CA TYR A 203 12.42 5.36 13.59
C TYR A 203 12.09 5.02 12.14
N PHE A 204 10.94 5.50 11.69
CA PHE A 204 10.44 5.30 10.32
C PHE A 204 10.18 6.64 9.66
N ASP A 205 10.47 6.70 8.35
CA ASP A 205 10.13 7.83 7.50
C ASP A 205 9.38 7.33 6.27
N VAL A 206 8.14 7.77 6.13
CA VAL A 206 7.22 7.36 5.08
C VAL A 206 7.43 8.21 3.84
N ARG A 207 7.52 7.58 2.67
CA ARG A 207 7.56 8.28 1.40
C ARG A 207 6.59 7.66 0.41
N VAL A 208 5.51 8.36 0.07
CA VAL A 208 4.61 7.95 -1.00
C VAL A 208 4.87 8.80 -2.24
N PHE A 209 5.46 8.21 -3.28
CA PHE A 209 5.79 8.92 -4.50
C PHE A 209 4.80 8.62 -5.64
N ASN A 210 4.67 9.57 -6.56
CA ASN A 210 3.90 9.38 -7.79
C ASN A 210 4.78 8.75 -8.88
N PRO A 211 4.54 7.49 -9.30
CA PRO A 211 5.34 6.83 -10.32
C PRO A 211 5.13 7.41 -11.73
N HIS A 212 4.05 8.17 -11.95
CA HIS A 212 3.74 8.83 -13.21
C HIS A 212 4.26 10.29 -13.28
N ALA A 213 4.85 10.81 -12.20
CA ALA A 213 5.44 12.15 -12.21
C ALA A 213 6.52 12.27 -13.32
N ALA A 214 6.69 13.48 -13.88
CA ALA A 214 7.65 13.72 -14.94
C ALA A 214 9.08 13.25 -14.60
N SER A 215 9.48 13.37 -13.34
CA SER A 215 10.77 12.91 -12.83
C SER A 215 10.93 11.38 -12.74
N ASN A 216 9.82 10.62 -12.77
CA ASN A 216 9.82 9.19 -12.51
C ASN A 216 9.35 8.36 -13.72
N ARG A 217 8.51 8.93 -14.59
CA ARG A 217 7.79 8.18 -15.64
C ARG A 217 8.67 7.45 -16.66
N HIS A 218 9.91 7.92 -16.84
CA HIS A 218 10.87 7.32 -17.78
C HIS A 218 11.93 6.44 -17.09
N THR A 219 11.86 6.31 -15.76
CA THR A 219 12.79 5.52 -14.97
C THR A 219 12.10 4.21 -14.56
N ASP A 220 12.85 3.11 -14.58
CA ASP A 220 12.36 1.83 -14.07
C ASP A 220 11.86 1.98 -12.62
N PRO A 221 10.67 1.45 -12.28
CA PRO A 221 10.09 1.58 -10.94
C PRO A 221 11.01 1.12 -9.81
N GLN A 222 11.74 0.01 -10.00
CA GLN A 222 12.65 -0.51 -8.98
C GLN A 222 13.83 0.42 -8.73
N THR A 223 14.28 1.12 -9.75
CA THR A 223 15.32 2.15 -9.65
C THR A 223 14.80 3.38 -8.90
N VAL A 224 13.55 3.78 -9.14
CA VAL A 224 12.90 4.89 -8.40
C VAL A 224 12.77 4.55 -6.92
N TYR A 225 12.33 3.33 -6.58
CA TYR A 225 12.25 2.87 -5.19
C TYR A 225 13.62 2.96 -4.49
N ARG A 226 14.65 2.37 -5.08
CA ARG A 226 16.02 2.40 -4.52
C ARG A 226 16.53 3.81 -4.33
N LYS A 227 16.29 4.71 -5.30
CA LYS A 227 16.65 6.12 -5.20
C LYS A 227 16.01 6.80 -3.99
N HIS A 228 14.71 6.59 -3.77
CA HIS A 228 14.01 7.17 -2.64
C HIS A 228 14.47 6.59 -1.30
N GLU A 229 14.70 5.27 -1.20
CA GLU A 229 15.28 4.66 0.00
C GLU A 229 16.66 5.24 0.32
N GLN A 230 17.54 5.34 -0.67
CA GLN A 230 18.87 5.90 -0.49
C GLN A 230 18.86 7.37 -0.05
N ILE A 231 17.96 8.19 -0.61
CA ILE A 231 17.79 9.59 -0.19
C ILE A 231 17.45 9.66 1.29
N LYS A 232 16.51 8.83 1.76
CA LYS A 232 16.09 8.80 3.16
C LYS A 232 17.19 8.25 4.08
N LYS A 233 17.87 7.18 3.68
CA LYS A 233 19.01 6.65 4.44
C LYS A 233 20.12 7.67 4.58
N ARG A 234 20.53 8.30 3.52
CA ARG A 234 21.57 9.37 3.56
C ARG A 234 21.19 10.54 4.46
N ALA A 235 19.89 10.87 4.51
CA ALA A 235 19.42 12.00 5.33
C ALA A 235 19.37 11.67 6.83
N TYR A 236 19.04 10.43 7.20
CA TYR A 236 18.66 10.13 8.58
C TYR A 236 19.41 8.95 9.22
N GLU A 237 19.84 7.94 8.47
CA GLU A 237 20.33 6.68 9.04
C GLU A 237 21.51 6.88 10.00
N GLN A 238 22.56 7.61 9.55
CA GLN A 238 23.73 7.87 10.39
C GLN A 238 23.40 8.72 11.61
N ARG A 239 22.58 9.76 11.39
CA ARG A 239 22.12 10.64 12.48
C ARG A 239 21.35 9.87 13.55
N ILE A 240 20.42 9.00 13.15
CA ILE A 240 19.63 8.19 14.06
C ILE A 240 20.52 7.21 14.82
N LEU A 241 21.46 6.58 14.14
CA LEU A 241 22.41 5.66 14.75
C LEU A 241 23.29 6.36 15.80
N ASP A 242 23.87 7.50 15.46
CA ASP A 242 24.86 8.18 16.30
C ASP A 242 24.25 8.97 17.45
N ILE A 243 23.11 9.62 17.24
CA ILE A 243 22.50 10.55 18.20
C ILE A 243 21.39 9.87 19.00
N GLU A 244 20.46 9.21 18.29
CA GLU A 244 19.30 8.57 18.95
C GLU A 244 19.63 7.16 19.46
N GLN A 245 20.78 6.60 19.06
CA GLN A 245 21.20 5.21 19.34
C GLN A 245 20.10 4.19 19.00
N ALA A 246 19.46 4.39 17.84
CA ALA A 246 18.30 3.66 17.39
C ALA A 246 18.48 3.19 15.94
N SER A 247 17.57 2.33 15.47
CA SER A 247 17.54 1.90 14.08
C SER A 247 16.65 2.81 13.23
N PHE A 248 16.91 2.84 11.92
CA PHE A 248 16.14 3.62 10.95
C PHE A 248 15.65 2.72 9.81
N SER A 249 14.39 2.86 9.42
CA SER A 249 13.79 2.13 8.29
C SER A 249 12.97 3.07 7.41
N PRO A 250 13.38 3.34 6.17
CA PRO A 250 12.58 4.12 5.22
C PRO A 250 11.40 3.28 4.69
N LEU A 251 10.19 3.82 4.78
CA LEU A 251 8.97 3.19 4.27
C LEU A 251 8.57 3.84 2.95
N VAL A 252 9.17 3.39 1.86
CA VAL A 252 8.93 3.94 0.52
C VAL A 252 7.87 3.13 -0.21
N LEU A 253 6.80 3.83 -0.62
CA LEU A 253 5.67 3.27 -1.36
C LEU A 253 5.42 4.07 -2.64
N SER A 254 4.92 3.40 -3.68
CA SER A 254 4.32 4.12 -4.81
C SER A 254 2.85 4.43 -4.52
N ALA A 255 2.37 5.52 -5.07
CA ALA A 255 0.95 5.88 -5.00
C ALA A 255 0.03 4.82 -5.63
N THR A 256 0.56 3.93 -6.47
CA THR A 256 -0.17 2.83 -7.11
C THR A 256 -0.17 1.53 -6.31
N GLY A 257 0.44 1.50 -5.12
CA GLY A 257 0.38 0.35 -4.19
C GLY A 257 1.61 -0.54 -4.15
N GLY A 258 2.65 -0.24 -4.94
CA GLY A 258 3.91 -0.96 -4.86
C GLY A 258 4.74 -0.56 -3.64
N LEU A 259 5.58 -1.46 -3.16
CA LEU A 259 6.43 -1.30 -1.98
C LEU A 259 7.89 -1.46 -2.34
N ALA A 260 8.74 -0.58 -1.83
CA ALA A 260 10.18 -0.75 -1.87
C ALA A 260 10.64 -1.93 -1.01
N ARG A 261 11.92 -2.28 -1.11
CA ARG A 261 12.48 -3.46 -0.42
C ARG A 261 12.37 -3.36 1.10
N GLU A 262 12.78 -2.23 1.67
CA GLU A 262 12.73 -1.99 3.13
C GLU A 262 11.28 -2.02 3.63
N ALA A 263 10.38 -1.31 2.96
CA ALA A 263 8.95 -1.34 3.29
C ALA A 263 8.36 -2.76 3.18
N THR A 264 8.74 -3.52 2.16
CA THR A 264 8.31 -4.92 2.01
C THR A 264 8.79 -5.78 3.18
N THR A 265 10.04 -5.62 3.60
CA THR A 265 10.62 -6.34 4.74
C THR A 265 9.91 -5.96 6.04
N PHE A 266 9.69 -4.67 6.25
CA PHE A 266 8.98 -4.15 7.40
C PHE A 266 7.55 -4.71 7.51
N TYR A 267 6.73 -4.60 6.45
CA TYR A 267 5.34 -5.09 6.51
C TYR A 267 5.24 -6.61 6.63
N LYS A 268 6.22 -7.37 6.17
CA LYS A 268 6.31 -8.80 6.44
C LYS A 268 6.61 -9.07 7.91
N ARG A 269 7.53 -8.30 8.52
CA ARG A 269 7.83 -8.40 9.96
C ARG A 269 6.61 -8.02 10.79
N LEU A 270 5.95 -6.92 10.46
CA LEU A 270 4.71 -6.49 11.12
C LEU A 270 3.61 -7.56 11.02
N ALA A 271 3.44 -8.18 9.85
CA ALA A 271 2.51 -9.30 9.69
C ALA A 271 2.86 -10.46 10.63
N SER A 272 4.14 -10.84 10.76
CA SER A 272 4.56 -11.91 11.67
C SER A 272 4.25 -11.59 13.14
N MET A 273 4.36 -10.32 13.53
CA MET A 273 4.03 -9.89 14.90
C MET A 273 2.52 -9.92 15.15
N LEU A 274 1.72 -9.46 14.17
CA LEU A 274 0.26 -9.46 14.25
C LEU A 274 -0.35 -10.86 14.24
N VAL A 275 0.28 -11.83 13.60
CA VAL A 275 -0.12 -13.25 13.61
C VAL A 275 -0.32 -13.77 15.03
N SER A 276 0.66 -13.54 15.90
CA SER A 276 0.62 -13.99 17.28
C SER A 276 -0.48 -13.31 18.10
N LYS A 277 -0.80 -12.04 17.78
CA LYS A 277 -1.85 -11.29 18.49
C LYS A 277 -3.24 -11.63 17.99
N TRP A 278 -3.40 -11.78 16.67
CA TRP A 278 -4.71 -11.98 16.05
C TRP A 278 -5.12 -13.46 15.94
N ASP A 279 -4.24 -14.38 16.28
CA ASP A 279 -4.41 -15.81 16.10
C ASP A 279 -4.87 -16.18 14.68
N GLN A 280 -4.20 -15.59 13.69
CA GLN A 280 -4.52 -15.75 12.28
C GLN A 280 -3.32 -16.34 11.52
N SER A 281 -3.57 -16.93 10.34
CA SER A 281 -2.46 -17.39 9.51
C SER A 281 -1.61 -16.21 8.99
N TYR A 282 -0.31 -16.42 8.81
CA TYR A 282 0.60 -15.41 8.25
C TYR A 282 0.15 -14.93 6.87
N SER A 283 -0.32 -15.85 6.03
CA SER A 283 -0.78 -15.52 4.68
C SER A 283 -2.02 -14.61 4.71
N SER A 284 -2.99 -14.89 5.56
CA SER A 284 -4.20 -14.08 5.75
C SER A 284 -3.85 -12.69 6.29
N THR A 285 -3.01 -12.62 7.32
CA THR A 285 -2.58 -11.35 7.92
C THR A 285 -1.82 -10.48 6.92
N LEU A 286 -0.87 -11.06 6.18
CA LEU A 286 -0.12 -10.32 5.17
C LEU A 286 -1.00 -9.87 3.99
N CYS A 287 -1.97 -10.70 3.57
CA CYS A 287 -2.94 -10.34 2.54
C CYS A 287 -3.80 -9.17 3.02
N TRP A 288 -4.34 -9.25 4.23
CA TRP A 288 -5.13 -8.17 4.84
C TRP A 288 -4.34 -6.86 4.93
N LEU A 289 -3.09 -6.88 5.40
CA LEU A 289 -2.22 -5.70 5.44
C LEU A 289 -2.06 -5.06 4.05
N ARG A 290 -1.82 -5.87 3.02
CA ARG A 290 -1.71 -5.37 1.65
C ARG A 290 -3.01 -4.74 1.17
N CYS A 291 -4.15 -5.34 1.49
CA CYS A 291 -5.45 -4.78 1.18
C CYS A 291 -5.64 -3.42 1.87
N ARG A 292 -5.35 -3.32 3.16
CA ARG A 292 -5.45 -2.06 3.92
C ARG A 292 -4.61 -0.95 3.30
N LEU A 293 -3.34 -1.22 3.03
CA LEU A 293 -2.44 -0.25 2.38
C LEU A 293 -2.93 0.16 0.99
N THR A 294 -3.34 -0.81 0.18
CA THR A 294 -3.79 -0.54 -1.20
C THR A 294 -5.09 0.26 -1.21
N PHE A 295 -6.06 -0.06 -0.34
CA PHE A 295 -7.30 0.72 -0.24
C PHE A 295 -7.06 2.13 0.27
N SER A 296 -6.17 2.34 1.25
CA SER A 296 -5.80 3.67 1.73
C SER A 296 -5.17 4.51 0.61
N LEU A 297 -4.17 3.96 -0.09
CA LEU A 297 -3.54 4.61 -1.24
C LEU A 297 -4.55 4.92 -2.34
N LEU A 298 -5.40 3.96 -2.70
CA LEU A 298 -6.38 4.13 -3.76
C LEU A 298 -7.41 5.22 -3.44
N ARG A 299 -7.91 5.28 -2.21
CA ARG A 299 -8.81 6.36 -1.77
C ARG A 299 -8.13 7.72 -1.85
N SER A 300 -6.89 7.82 -1.38
CA SER A 300 -6.12 9.05 -1.48
C SER A 300 -5.88 9.49 -2.94
N LEU A 301 -5.69 8.55 -3.88
CA LEU A 301 -5.61 8.84 -5.31
C LEU A 301 -6.94 9.37 -5.85
N ILE A 302 -8.04 8.70 -5.53
CA ILE A 302 -9.39 9.10 -5.97
C ILE A 302 -9.73 10.49 -5.39
N GLN A 303 -9.40 10.73 -4.13
CA GLN A 303 -9.57 12.03 -3.50
C GLN A 303 -8.73 13.11 -4.19
N ALA A 304 -7.49 12.83 -4.60
CA ALA A 304 -6.67 13.76 -5.38
C ALA A 304 -7.28 14.09 -6.73
N ILE A 305 -8.04 13.19 -7.36
CA ILE A 305 -8.69 13.38 -8.65
C ILE A 305 -10.05 14.07 -8.50
N ARG A 306 -10.85 13.74 -7.48
CA ARG A 306 -12.23 14.19 -7.31
C ARG A 306 -12.41 15.27 -6.25
N GLY A 307 -11.48 15.39 -5.32
CA GLY A 307 -11.56 16.34 -4.22
C GLY A 307 -11.46 17.80 -4.67
N SER A 308 -12.12 18.65 -3.91
CA SER A 308 -12.09 20.10 -4.12
C SER A 308 -10.70 20.65 -3.80
N ARG A 309 -10.19 21.54 -4.65
CA ARG A 309 -8.96 22.30 -4.43
C ARG A 309 -9.32 23.75 -4.22
N SER A 310 -9.32 24.18 -2.96
CA SER A 310 -9.48 25.60 -2.66
C SER A 310 -8.19 26.37 -3.01
N SER A 311 -8.35 27.61 -3.47
CA SER A 311 -7.23 28.52 -3.69
C SER A 311 -6.62 29.03 -2.38
N SER A 312 -7.36 29.00 -1.28
CA SER A 312 -6.91 29.28 0.08
C SER A 312 -6.26 28.01 0.67
N GLY A 313 -4.99 28.10 1.02
CA GLY A 313 -4.18 26.98 1.51
C GLY A 313 -4.51 26.49 2.92
N HIS A 314 -5.79 26.33 3.28
CA HIS A 314 -6.17 25.68 4.52
C HIS A 314 -6.03 24.17 4.38
N PRO A 315 -5.26 23.51 5.28
CA PRO A 315 -5.19 22.06 5.30
C PRO A 315 -6.59 21.50 5.62
N PHE A 316 -7.03 20.59 4.78
CA PHE A 316 -8.24 19.81 5.01
C PHE A 316 -8.06 19.00 6.30
N ARG A 317 -8.95 19.18 7.29
CA ARG A 317 -8.91 18.35 8.51
C ARG A 317 -9.32 16.92 8.16
N SER A 318 -8.55 15.95 8.62
CA SER A 318 -8.73 14.49 8.44
C SER A 318 -10.14 13.97 8.80
N GLY A 319 -10.87 14.67 9.67
CA GLY A 319 -12.24 14.29 10.07
C GLY A 319 -13.33 14.34 8.98
N ALA A 320 -13.02 14.84 7.76
CA ALA A 320 -14.01 14.88 6.69
C ALA A 320 -14.14 13.55 5.92
N ILE A 321 -13.22 12.63 6.08
CA ILE A 321 -13.30 11.29 5.43
C ILE A 321 -14.34 10.44 6.15
N ASP A 322 -14.47 10.56 7.48
CA ASP A 322 -15.49 9.88 8.26
C ASP A 322 -16.90 10.39 7.96
N LEU A 323 -17.06 11.67 7.59
CA LEU A 323 -18.36 12.24 7.23
C LEU A 323 -18.92 11.69 5.92
N VAL A 324 -18.09 11.42 4.91
CA VAL A 324 -18.54 10.79 3.66
C VAL A 324 -18.89 9.31 3.85
N ILE A 325 -18.34 8.68 4.90
CA ILE A 325 -18.68 7.30 5.27
C ILE A 325 -19.92 7.24 6.15
N SER A 326 -20.16 8.26 7.00
CA SER A 326 -21.28 8.31 7.94
C SER A 326 -22.61 8.75 7.29
N GLU A 327 -22.59 9.55 6.23
CA GLU A 327 -23.82 9.96 5.52
C GLU A 327 -24.52 8.80 4.78
N THR A 328 -23.86 7.67 4.57
CA THR A 328 -24.49 6.46 4.04
C THR A 328 -25.24 5.63 5.09
N HIS A 329 -25.20 6.01 6.38
CA HIS A 329 -25.89 5.30 7.46
C HIS A 329 -27.25 5.91 7.89
N LEU A 330 -27.69 7.04 7.27
CA LEU A 330 -28.92 7.75 7.68
C LEU A 330 -30.14 7.51 6.77
N HIS A 331 -30.05 6.60 5.79
CA HIS A 331 -31.20 6.18 4.99
C HIS A 331 -31.23 4.66 4.82
N GLN A 332 -31.58 3.98 5.90
CA GLN A 332 -32.29 2.69 5.92
C GLN A 332 -33.28 2.68 7.08
#